data_eb81acf295d9a187a5ae62da45d0e760
#
_entry.id   eb81acf295d9a187a5ae62da45d0e760
#
_cell.length_a   1.000
_cell.length_b   1.000
_cell.length_c   1.000
_cell.angle_alpha   90.00
_cell.angle_beta   90.00
_cell.angle_gamma   90.00
#
_symmetry.space_group_name_H-M   'P 1'
#
loop_
_entity.id
_entity.type
_entity.pdbx_description
1 polymer ?
#
loop_
_entity_poly.entity_id
_entity_poly.type
_entity_poly.pdbx_seq_one_letter_code
_entity_poly.pdbx_strand_id
1 'polypeptide(L)'
;SIKNITKNTIFVIEASSYQLEYSKLFKSKYAAILNISPDHLERHKTIGNYISAKFKLIENQNSNSIAFVNKNDKRIQNKIKMNKYKSKIIKVNTKINEKFINIFHNEYFLSSSNKENLSFVIEIAKKFNIKKDNLINVVKNFKGLNYRQQIVFKNKNISVINDSKSTSYSSSMEMLKKNNNIYWLLGGMPKRGDRFNLSKNYYHNIRGFIFGVNQKKFILDLKKKIKIKKFSNLKNALN
;
A
#
# COMPACT_ATOMS: atom_id res chain seq x y z
N SER A 1 14.40 15.16 -18.08
CA SER A 1 13.58 15.27 -19.31
C SER A 1 13.29 13.89 -19.84
N ILE A 2 12.01 13.60 -20.15
CA ILE A 2 11.63 12.35 -20.79
C ILE A 2 12.03 12.47 -22.26
N LYS A 3 13.02 11.66 -22.66
CA LYS A 3 13.48 11.60 -24.07
C LYS A 3 12.68 10.50 -24.81
N ASN A 4 12.44 10.70 -26.12
CA ASN A 4 11.85 9.70 -27.02
C ASN A 4 10.40 9.30 -26.70
N ILE A 5 9.50 10.27 -26.50
CA ILE A 5 8.07 10.03 -26.40
C ILE A 5 7.51 9.73 -27.80
N THR A 6 6.80 8.62 -27.93
CA THR A 6 6.07 8.21 -29.14
C THR A 6 4.58 8.13 -28.88
N LYS A 7 3.76 7.97 -29.93
CA LYS A 7 2.31 7.74 -29.80
C LYS A 7 1.95 6.50 -28.98
N ASN A 8 2.88 5.56 -28.86
CA ASN A 8 2.69 4.30 -28.11
C ASN A 8 3.28 4.34 -26.69
N THR A 9 3.84 5.48 -26.27
CA THR A 9 4.40 5.62 -24.93
C THR A 9 3.28 5.60 -23.87
N ILE A 10 3.42 4.70 -22.89
CA ILE A 10 2.50 4.60 -21.75
C ILE A 10 3.16 5.23 -20.52
N PHE A 11 2.51 6.22 -19.94
CA PHE A 11 2.91 6.79 -18.66
C PHE A 11 2.13 6.14 -17.53
N VAL A 12 2.85 5.57 -16.58
CA VAL A 12 2.26 5.08 -15.33
C VAL A 12 2.54 6.11 -14.24
N ILE A 13 1.48 6.71 -13.71
CA ILE A 13 1.57 7.82 -12.77
C ILE A 13 0.93 7.42 -11.43
N GLU A 14 1.70 7.48 -10.35
CA GLU A 14 1.15 7.43 -8.99
C GLU A 14 0.72 8.85 -8.60
N ALA A 15 -0.58 9.06 -8.45
CA ALA A 15 -1.15 10.36 -8.10
C ALA A 15 -1.63 10.37 -6.65
N SER A 16 -1.12 11.30 -5.85
CA SER A 16 -1.59 11.54 -4.48
C SER A 16 -2.94 12.26 -4.47
N SER A 17 -3.67 12.14 -3.35
CA SER A 17 -4.93 12.91 -3.17
C SER A 17 -4.72 14.42 -3.24
N TYR A 18 -3.54 14.92 -2.85
CA TYR A 18 -3.17 16.33 -2.97
C TYR A 18 -3.08 16.77 -4.43
N GLN A 19 -2.38 16.00 -5.26
CA GLN A 19 -2.26 16.30 -6.69
C GLN A 19 -3.61 16.25 -7.39
N LEU A 20 -4.43 15.24 -7.07
CA LEU A 20 -5.76 15.08 -7.65
C LEU A 20 -6.73 16.19 -7.21
N GLU A 21 -6.62 16.70 -5.98
CA GLU A 21 -7.43 17.81 -5.47
C GLU A 21 -7.28 19.06 -6.33
N TYR A 22 -6.07 19.36 -6.79
CA TYR A 22 -5.77 20.55 -7.62
C TYR A 22 -5.79 20.27 -9.12
N SER A 23 -5.93 19.01 -9.51
CA SER A 23 -5.89 18.64 -10.94
C SER A 23 -7.21 18.96 -11.61
N LYS A 24 -7.22 19.98 -12.49
CA LYS A 24 -8.39 20.39 -13.28
C LYS A 24 -8.40 19.78 -14.69
N LEU A 25 -7.24 19.67 -15.31
CA LEU A 25 -7.11 19.28 -16.72
C LEU A 25 -6.67 17.83 -16.94
N PHE A 26 -6.14 17.18 -15.89
CA PHE A 26 -5.63 15.82 -16.01
C PHE A 26 -6.76 14.82 -16.27
N LYS A 27 -6.66 14.11 -17.38
CA LYS A 27 -7.58 13.05 -17.80
C LYS A 27 -6.79 11.80 -18.12
N SER A 28 -6.92 10.77 -17.29
CA SER A 28 -6.30 9.49 -17.54
C SER A 28 -7.15 8.62 -18.44
N LYS A 29 -6.54 7.91 -19.41
CA LYS A 29 -7.23 6.89 -20.19
C LYS A 29 -7.60 5.67 -19.33
N TYR A 30 -6.71 5.31 -18.42
CA TYR A 30 -6.89 4.25 -17.45
C TYR A 30 -6.66 4.82 -16.05
N ALA A 31 -7.56 4.53 -15.14
CA ALA A 31 -7.45 4.90 -13.73
C ALA A 31 -7.52 3.65 -12.84
N ALA A 32 -6.84 3.66 -11.71
CA ALA A 32 -6.97 2.60 -10.70
C ALA A 32 -7.09 3.20 -9.30
N ILE A 33 -8.14 2.83 -8.55
CA ILE A 33 -8.28 3.13 -7.13
C ILE A 33 -8.26 1.82 -6.35
N LEU A 34 -7.12 1.54 -5.71
CA LEU A 34 -6.84 0.25 -5.10
C LEU A 34 -7.57 0.07 -3.78
N ASN A 35 -7.47 1.07 -2.89
CA ASN A 35 -8.13 1.07 -1.59
C ASN A 35 -8.28 2.48 -1.06
N ILE A 36 -9.14 2.64 -0.05
CA ILE A 36 -9.31 3.89 0.68
C ILE A 36 -9.25 3.60 2.19
N SER A 37 -8.11 3.92 2.77
CA SER A 37 -7.93 3.98 4.22
C SER A 37 -7.81 5.42 4.70
N PRO A 38 -8.31 5.78 5.89
CA PRO A 38 -8.15 7.13 6.41
C PRO A 38 -6.67 7.53 6.46
N ASP A 39 -6.33 8.56 5.71
CA ASP A 39 -5.00 9.17 5.67
C ASP A 39 -5.14 10.66 5.34
N HIS A 40 -4.14 11.45 5.69
CA HIS A 40 -4.09 12.89 5.36
C HIS A 40 -5.32 13.70 5.83
N LEU A 41 -5.96 13.30 6.96
CA LEU A 41 -7.15 13.98 7.48
C LEU A 41 -6.82 15.35 8.08
N GLU A 42 -5.55 15.60 8.43
CA GLU A 42 -5.05 16.94 8.78
C GLU A 42 -5.26 17.94 7.65
N ARG A 43 -5.19 17.48 6.40
CA ARG A 43 -5.37 18.27 5.19
C ARG A 43 -6.82 18.24 4.70
N HIS A 44 -7.38 17.05 4.48
CA HIS A 44 -8.71 16.90 3.88
C HIS A 44 -9.85 17.12 4.87
N LYS A 45 -9.56 17.25 6.18
CA LYS A 45 -10.50 17.43 7.30
C LYS A 45 -11.39 16.21 7.55
N THR A 46 -12.02 15.65 6.51
CA THR A 46 -12.93 14.51 6.61
C THR A 46 -12.53 13.38 5.66
N ILE A 47 -12.93 12.16 5.99
CA ILE A 47 -12.77 11.01 5.09
C ILE A 47 -13.57 11.20 3.79
N GLY A 48 -14.71 11.89 3.84
CA GLY A 48 -15.52 12.21 2.65
C GLY A 48 -14.76 13.09 1.66
N ASN A 49 -14.10 14.14 2.15
CA ASN A 49 -13.28 15.03 1.32
C ASN A 49 -12.09 14.28 0.72
N TYR A 50 -11.43 13.42 1.52
CA TYR A 50 -10.34 12.59 1.03
C TYR A 50 -10.78 11.63 -0.10
N ILE A 51 -11.94 10.97 0.07
CA ILE A 51 -12.53 10.13 -0.96
C ILE A 51 -12.82 10.96 -2.21
N SER A 52 -13.46 12.12 -2.06
CA SER A 52 -13.80 12.98 -3.19
C SER A 52 -12.57 13.47 -3.94
N ALA A 53 -11.49 13.83 -3.24
CA ALA A 53 -10.23 14.19 -3.87
C ALA A 53 -9.65 13.04 -4.71
N LYS A 54 -9.64 11.81 -4.19
CA LYS A 54 -9.18 10.63 -4.96
C LYS A 54 -10.07 10.32 -6.16
N PHE A 55 -11.38 10.49 -6.02
CA PHE A 55 -12.34 10.18 -7.08
C PHE A 55 -12.32 11.17 -8.25
N LYS A 56 -11.73 12.36 -8.10
CA LYS A 56 -11.46 13.26 -9.23
C LYS A 56 -10.71 12.56 -10.37
N LEU A 57 -9.87 11.56 -10.05
CA LEU A 57 -9.19 10.73 -11.02
C LEU A 57 -10.17 10.05 -12.01
N ILE A 58 -11.34 9.62 -11.54
CA ILE A 58 -12.37 8.96 -12.34
C ILE A 58 -13.38 10.00 -12.87
N GLU A 59 -13.74 10.99 -12.08
CA GLU A 59 -14.69 12.03 -12.42
C GLU A 59 -14.23 12.83 -13.66
N ASN A 60 -12.93 13.03 -13.81
CA ASN A 60 -12.33 13.73 -14.95
C ASN A 60 -12.19 12.86 -16.22
N GLN A 61 -12.49 11.57 -16.16
CA GLN A 61 -12.37 10.67 -17.30
C GLN A 61 -13.48 10.88 -18.34
N ASN A 62 -13.17 10.52 -19.60
CA ASN A 62 -14.11 10.52 -20.72
C ASN A 62 -14.82 9.16 -20.86
N SER A 63 -15.82 9.08 -21.74
CA SER A 63 -16.55 7.83 -22.07
C SER A 63 -15.65 6.72 -22.64
N ASN A 64 -14.56 7.06 -23.31
CA ASN A 64 -13.58 6.12 -23.86
C ASN A 64 -12.52 5.67 -22.83
N SER A 65 -12.64 6.09 -21.58
CA SER A 65 -11.72 5.76 -20.49
C SER A 65 -12.22 4.59 -19.65
N ILE A 66 -11.33 3.98 -18.91
CA ILE A 66 -11.63 2.84 -18.03
C ILE A 66 -11.10 3.12 -16.63
N ALA A 67 -11.93 2.88 -15.62
CA ALA A 67 -11.53 2.92 -14.22
C ALA A 67 -11.61 1.53 -13.60
N PHE A 68 -10.49 1.10 -13.02
CA PHE A 68 -10.40 -0.13 -12.22
C PHE A 68 -10.59 0.23 -10.74
N VAL A 69 -11.55 -0.39 -10.08
CA VAL A 69 -11.89 -0.08 -8.69
C VAL A 69 -12.01 -1.34 -7.86
N ASN A 70 -11.58 -1.29 -6.60
CA ASN A 70 -11.66 -2.44 -5.70
C ASN A 70 -13.13 -2.82 -5.41
N LYS A 71 -13.53 -4.03 -5.81
CA LYS A 71 -14.87 -4.58 -5.54
C LYS A 71 -15.11 -4.79 -4.04
N ASN A 72 -14.08 -5.03 -3.28
CA ASN A 72 -14.13 -5.43 -1.88
C ASN A 72 -14.01 -4.25 -0.89
N ASP A 73 -13.64 -3.05 -1.36
CA ASP A 73 -13.59 -1.84 -0.53
C ASP A 73 -14.97 -1.17 -0.46
N LYS A 74 -15.57 -1.18 0.74
CA LYS A 74 -16.92 -0.62 0.98
C LYS A 74 -17.01 0.87 0.66
N ARG A 75 -15.96 1.67 0.94
CA ARG A 75 -15.95 3.12 0.69
C ARG A 75 -15.96 3.42 -0.80
N ILE A 76 -15.15 2.69 -1.56
CA ILE A 76 -15.12 2.76 -3.03
C ILE A 76 -16.48 2.38 -3.60
N GLN A 77 -17.04 1.24 -3.18
CA GLN A 77 -18.32 0.77 -3.71
C GLN A 77 -19.47 1.73 -3.39
N ASN A 78 -19.50 2.31 -2.21
CA ASN A 78 -20.52 3.31 -1.85
C ASN A 78 -20.40 4.56 -2.75
N LYS A 79 -19.19 5.08 -2.95
CA LYS A 79 -18.99 6.25 -3.82
C LYS A 79 -19.36 5.95 -5.27
N ILE A 80 -19.08 4.74 -5.78
CA ILE A 80 -19.49 4.30 -7.13
C ILE A 80 -21.02 4.21 -7.26
N LYS A 81 -21.72 3.71 -6.24
CA LYS A 81 -23.21 3.61 -6.28
C LYS A 81 -23.90 4.97 -6.26
N MET A 82 -23.31 5.94 -5.58
CA MET A 82 -23.91 7.28 -5.40
C MET A 82 -23.70 8.21 -6.60
N ASN A 83 -22.87 7.86 -7.56
CA ASN A 83 -22.48 8.76 -8.65
C ASN A 83 -22.51 8.04 -9.99
N LYS A 84 -22.80 8.80 -11.04
CA LYS A 84 -22.67 8.35 -12.43
C LYS A 84 -21.32 8.82 -12.97
N TYR A 85 -20.60 7.92 -13.64
CA TYR A 85 -19.29 8.19 -14.24
C TYR A 85 -19.38 8.01 -15.75
N LYS A 86 -18.66 8.83 -16.52
CA LYS A 86 -18.58 8.72 -17.98
C LYS A 86 -17.78 7.48 -18.41
N SER A 87 -16.73 7.16 -17.66
CA SER A 87 -15.84 6.03 -17.95
C SER A 87 -16.47 4.69 -17.61
N LYS A 88 -16.02 3.65 -18.31
CA LYS A 88 -16.36 2.27 -17.98
C LYS A 88 -15.73 1.86 -16.64
N ILE A 89 -16.54 1.42 -15.68
CA ILE A 89 -16.06 0.96 -14.38
C ILE A 89 -15.85 -0.56 -14.42
N ILE A 90 -14.63 -1.00 -14.12
CA ILE A 90 -14.26 -2.40 -13.92
C ILE A 90 -14.04 -2.64 -12.42
N LYS A 91 -14.86 -3.49 -11.83
CA LYS A 91 -14.76 -3.88 -10.41
C LYS A 91 -13.78 -5.04 -10.25
N VAL A 92 -12.60 -4.75 -9.74
CA VAL A 92 -11.54 -5.74 -9.51
C VAL A 92 -11.82 -6.52 -8.24
N ASN A 93 -11.91 -7.85 -8.35
CA ASN A 93 -11.99 -8.73 -7.18
C ASN A 93 -10.58 -8.92 -6.59
N THR A 94 -10.35 -8.37 -5.41
CA THR A 94 -9.05 -8.43 -4.73
C THR A 94 -8.88 -9.65 -3.82
N LYS A 95 -9.92 -10.48 -3.70
CA LYS A 95 -9.85 -11.76 -2.99
C LYS A 95 -9.39 -12.87 -3.94
N ILE A 96 -8.10 -12.88 -4.25
CA ILE A 96 -7.51 -13.92 -5.10
C ILE A 96 -7.25 -15.18 -4.26
N ASN A 97 -7.54 -16.35 -4.84
CA ASN A 97 -7.20 -17.64 -4.24
C ASN A 97 -5.67 -17.82 -4.16
N GLU A 98 -5.18 -18.32 -3.04
CA GLU A 98 -3.74 -18.57 -2.83
C GLU A 98 -3.16 -19.56 -3.86
N LYS A 99 -3.92 -20.59 -4.25
CA LYS A 99 -3.52 -21.52 -5.31
C LYS A 99 -3.18 -20.79 -6.64
N PHE A 100 -3.94 -19.73 -6.95
CA PHE A 100 -3.67 -18.93 -8.15
C PHE A 100 -2.41 -18.07 -8.00
N ILE A 101 -2.13 -17.57 -6.80
CA ILE A 101 -0.92 -16.77 -6.52
C ILE A 101 0.34 -17.65 -6.57
N ASN A 102 0.24 -18.89 -6.13
CA ASN A 102 1.36 -19.83 -6.13
C ASN A 102 1.90 -20.12 -7.54
N ILE A 103 1.09 -19.94 -8.59
CA ILE A 103 1.54 -20.04 -10.00
C ILE A 103 2.69 -19.07 -10.31
N PHE A 104 2.72 -17.93 -9.63
CA PHE A 104 3.74 -16.91 -9.84
C PHE A 104 5.06 -17.19 -9.11
N HIS A 105 5.10 -18.16 -8.17
CA HIS A 105 6.29 -18.51 -7.41
C HIS A 105 7.05 -17.30 -6.82
N ASN A 106 6.31 -16.31 -6.28
CA ASN A 106 6.89 -15.11 -5.71
C ASN A 106 6.28 -14.77 -4.35
N GLU A 107 7.07 -14.98 -3.29
CA GLU A 107 6.66 -14.74 -1.90
C GLU A 107 6.23 -13.29 -1.61
N TYR A 108 6.72 -12.32 -2.37
CA TYR A 108 6.33 -10.91 -2.24
C TYR A 108 4.82 -10.71 -2.31
N PHE A 109 4.15 -11.49 -3.18
CA PHE A 109 2.71 -11.40 -3.37
C PHE A 109 1.88 -12.25 -2.41
N LEU A 110 2.47 -12.86 -1.40
CA LEU A 110 1.73 -13.59 -0.36
C LEU A 110 1.10 -12.67 0.70
N SER A 111 1.54 -11.42 0.82
CA SER A 111 0.91 -10.46 1.72
C SER A 111 -0.45 -10.00 1.19
N SER A 112 -1.40 -9.64 2.07
CA SER A 112 -2.76 -9.27 1.64
C SER A 112 -2.75 -8.02 0.76
N SER A 113 -1.97 -7.01 1.11
CA SER A 113 -1.84 -5.78 0.33
C SER A 113 -1.22 -6.02 -1.05
N ASN A 114 -0.19 -6.87 -1.14
CA ASN A 114 0.43 -7.19 -2.41
C ASN A 114 -0.45 -8.10 -3.28
N LYS A 115 -1.25 -8.99 -2.67
CA LYS A 115 -2.31 -9.74 -3.38
C LYS A 115 -3.33 -8.81 -4.01
N GLU A 116 -3.80 -7.81 -3.26
CA GLU A 116 -4.70 -6.78 -3.78
C GLU A 116 -4.09 -6.06 -4.97
N ASN A 117 -2.84 -5.59 -4.85
CA ASN A 117 -2.13 -4.91 -5.92
C ASN A 117 -1.97 -5.82 -7.16
N LEU A 118 -1.60 -7.08 -6.97
CA LEU A 118 -1.48 -8.06 -8.07
C LEU A 118 -2.81 -8.27 -8.80
N SER A 119 -3.96 -8.24 -8.08
CA SER A 119 -5.28 -8.34 -8.69
C SER A 119 -5.51 -7.25 -9.73
N PHE A 120 -5.11 -6.02 -9.42
CA PHE A 120 -5.20 -4.90 -10.37
C PHE A 120 -4.25 -5.09 -11.55
N VAL A 121 -3.01 -5.53 -11.30
CA VAL A 121 -2.05 -5.83 -12.38
C VAL A 121 -2.62 -6.85 -13.34
N ILE A 122 -3.23 -7.93 -12.84
CA ILE A 122 -3.84 -8.98 -13.65
C ILE A 122 -5.00 -8.42 -14.51
N GLU A 123 -5.91 -7.65 -13.92
CA GLU A 123 -7.05 -7.09 -14.66
C GLU A 123 -6.62 -6.05 -15.71
N ILE A 124 -5.60 -5.26 -15.39
CA ILE A 124 -5.00 -4.31 -16.35
C ILE A 124 -4.30 -5.08 -17.48
N ALA A 125 -3.50 -6.11 -17.15
CA ALA A 125 -2.82 -6.93 -18.15
C ALA A 125 -3.78 -7.61 -19.13
N LYS A 126 -4.93 -8.11 -18.64
CA LYS A 126 -6.01 -8.63 -19.49
C LYS A 126 -6.52 -7.56 -20.46
N LYS A 127 -6.69 -6.31 -19.98
CA LYS A 127 -7.16 -5.21 -20.81
C LYS A 127 -6.18 -4.83 -21.93
N PHE A 128 -4.88 -5.03 -21.68
CA PHE A 128 -3.82 -4.80 -22.65
C PHE A 128 -3.48 -6.06 -23.48
N ASN A 129 -4.25 -7.15 -23.35
CA ASN A 129 -4.04 -8.44 -24.01
C ASN A 129 -2.63 -9.01 -23.78
N ILE A 130 -2.07 -8.78 -22.59
CA ILE A 130 -0.77 -9.33 -22.21
C ILE A 130 -0.88 -10.85 -22.11
N LYS A 131 -0.02 -11.57 -22.82
CA LYS A 131 0.04 -13.04 -22.76
C LYS A 131 0.31 -13.51 -21.33
N LYS A 132 -0.36 -14.59 -20.93
CA LYS A 132 -0.28 -15.15 -19.57
C LYS A 132 1.16 -15.47 -19.17
N ASP A 133 1.95 -16.04 -20.07
CA ASP A 133 3.33 -16.42 -19.76
C ASP A 133 4.22 -15.19 -19.52
N ASN A 134 4.02 -14.11 -20.28
CA ASN A 134 4.72 -12.85 -20.03
C ASN A 134 4.35 -12.28 -18.65
N LEU A 135 3.08 -12.30 -18.29
CA LEU A 135 2.64 -11.85 -16.97
C LEU A 135 3.26 -12.70 -15.85
N ILE A 136 3.24 -14.04 -15.99
CA ILE A 136 3.84 -14.95 -15.02
C ILE A 136 5.34 -14.65 -14.88
N ASN A 137 6.06 -14.53 -15.99
CA ASN A 137 7.49 -14.25 -15.96
C ASN A 137 7.82 -12.93 -15.25
N VAL A 138 7.10 -11.86 -15.58
CA VAL A 138 7.30 -10.54 -14.94
C VAL A 138 7.02 -10.61 -13.44
N VAL A 139 5.89 -11.21 -13.03
CA VAL A 139 5.51 -11.31 -11.62
C VAL A 139 6.48 -12.21 -10.85
N LYS A 140 6.91 -13.33 -11.42
CA LYS A 140 7.91 -14.24 -10.82
C LYS A 140 9.22 -13.52 -10.52
N ASN A 141 9.69 -12.69 -11.44
CA ASN A 141 10.98 -11.98 -11.34
C ASN A 141 10.88 -10.63 -10.62
N PHE A 142 9.69 -10.20 -10.19
CA PHE A 142 9.51 -8.93 -9.49
C PHE A 142 10.11 -8.97 -8.09
N LYS A 143 11.11 -8.14 -7.84
CA LYS A 143 11.85 -8.09 -6.56
C LYS A 143 11.20 -7.20 -5.48
N GLY A 144 9.99 -6.68 -5.74
CA GLY A 144 9.36 -5.70 -4.86
C GLY A 144 9.90 -4.29 -5.05
N LEU A 145 9.40 -3.37 -4.24
CA LEU A 145 9.87 -1.98 -4.20
C LEU A 145 10.84 -1.80 -3.03
N ASN A 146 11.88 -1.02 -3.25
CA ASN A 146 12.82 -0.65 -2.18
C ASN A 146 12.07 -0.04 -0.99
N TYR A 147 12.46 -0.43 0.21
CA TYR A 147 11.90 0.06 1.47
C TYR A 147 10.42 -0.28 1.74
N ARG A 148 9.82 -1.16 0.93
CA ARG A 148 8.45 -1.68 1.13
C ARG A 148 8.50 -3.19 1.33
N GLN A 149 8.49 -3.63 2.58
CA GLN A 149 8.61 -5.06 2.95
C GLN A 149 9.77 -5.75 2.23
N GLN A 150 10.84 -5.00 1.99
CA GLN A 150 12.02 -5.47 1.28
C GLN A 150 12.84 -6.39 2.17
N ILE A 151 13.00 -7.64 1.77
CA ILE A 151 13.91 -8.57 2.44
C ILE A 151 15.34 -8.14 2.07
N VAL A 152 16.08 -7.59 3.05
CA VAL A 152 17.47 -7.16 2.87
C VAL A 152 18.47 -8.22 3.28
N PHE A 153 18.05 -9.16 4.15
CA PHE A 153 18.81 -10.32 4.54
C PHE A 153 17.88 -11.45 4.95
N LYS A 154 18.20 -12.68 4.59
CA LYS A 154 17.46 -13.89 5.01
C LYS A 154 18.40 -15.07 5.11
N ASN A 155 18.34 -15.78 6.22
CA ASN A 155 18.94 -17.11 6.40
C ASN A 155 17.91 -18.04 7.05
N LYS A 156 18.34 -19.24 7.50
CA LYS A 156 17.44 -20.23 8.14
C LYS A 156 16.77 -19.72 9.42
N ASN A 157 17.43 -18.81 10.16
CA ASN A 157 17.01 -18.39 11.51
C ASN A 157 16.46 -16.96 11.53
N ILE A 158 16.89 -16.07 10.64
CA ILE A 158 16.63 -14.64 10.70
C ILE A 158 16.25 -14.12 9.31
N SER A 159 15.22 -13.27 9.29
CA SER A 159 14.90 -12.42 8.14
C SER A 159 14.94 -10.96 8.57
N VAL A 160 15.72 -10.14 7.87
CA VAL A 160 15.76 -8.69 8.06
C VAL A 160 14.94 -8.05 6.94
N ILE A 161 13.90 -7.32 7.34
CA ILE A 161 12.96 -6.71 6.41
C ILE A 161 13.01 -5.19 6.58
N ASN A 162 13.32 -4.49 5.50
CA ASN A 162 13.25 -3.04 5.45
C ASN A 162 11.86 -2.61 4.96
N ASP A 163 11.10 -1.99 5.87
CA ASP A 163 9.76 -1.45 5.60
C ASP A 163 9.69 0.04 6.00
N SER A 164 10.79 0.77 5.83
CA SER A 164 10.90 2.18 6.23
C SER A 164 9.96 3.12 5.45
N LYS A 165 9.34 2.65 4.38
CA LYS A 165 8.25 3.33 3.67
C LYS A 165 6.92 3.26 4.42
N SER A 166 6.77 2.39 5.41
CA SER A 166 5.64 2.35 6.33
C SER A 166 5.73 3.49 7.33
N THR A 167 5.00 4.57 7.08
CA THR A 167 5.02 5.81 7.86
C THR A 167 3.92 5.90 8.92
N SER A 168 3.22 4.79 9.19
CA SER A 168 2.15 4.70 10.19
C SER A 168 2.11 3.31 10.82
N TYR A 169 1.51 3.19 12.01
CA TYR A 169 1.26 1.89 12.62
C TYR A 169 0.41 1.00 11.72
N SER A 170 -0.63 1.56 11.11
CA SER A 170 -1.54 0.81 10.23
C SER A 170 -0.83 0.16 9.05
N SER A 171 0.18 0.81 8.47
CA SER A 171 0.96 0.26 7.36
C SER A 171 1.87 -0.89 7.80
N SER A 172 2.33 -0.92 9.05
CA SER A 172 3.17 -2.00 9.59
C SER A 172 2.39 -3.20 10.14
N MET A 173 1.06 -3.06 10.36
CA MET A 173 0.25 -4.07 11.06
C MET A 173 0.29 -5.45 10.40
N GLU A 174 0.31 -5.50 9.08
CA GLU A 174 0.33 -6.77 8.36
C GLU A 174 1.61 -7.57 8.65
N MET A 175 2.75 -6.89 8.61
CA MET A 175 4.05 -7.51 8.92
C MET A 175 4.11 -7.99 10.37
N LEU A 176 3.55 -7.20 11.30
CA LEU A 176 3.51 -7.57 12.72
C LEU A 176 2.57 -8.74 13.02
N LYS A 177 1.55 -8.97 12.20
CA LYS A 177 0.64 -10.13 12.33
C LYS A 177 1.20 -11.41 11.72
N LYS A 178 1.98 -11.27 10.65
CA LYS A 178 2.40 -12.39 9.80
C LYS A 178 3.64 -13.13 10.33
N ASN A 179 4.44 -12.46 11.14
CA ASN A 179 5.72 -12.97 11.61
C ASN A 179 5.71 -13.24 13.13
N ASN A 180 6.61 -14.10 13.58
CA ASN A 180 6.84 -14.40 14.99
C ASN A 180 8.23 -13.90 15.41
N ASN A 181 8.43 -13.71 16.73
CA ASN A 181 9.69 -13.25 17.31
C ASN A 181 10.23 -11.97 16.66
N ILE A 182 9.37 -10.96 16.58
CA ILE A 182 9.66 -9.74 15.86
C ILE A 182 10.48 -8.78 16.72
N TYR A 183 11.62 -8.35 16.22
CA TYR A 183 12.40 -7.21 16.69
C TYR A 183 12.05 -6.01 15.82
N TRP A 184 11.15 -5.19 16.29
CA TRP A 184 10.59 -4.09 15.52
C TRP A 184 11.34 -2.78 15.79
N LEU A 185 12.19 -2.38 14.85
CA LEU A 185 12.89 -1.10 14.91
C LEU A 185 11.97 0.00 14.37
N LEU A 186 11.67 0.99 15.22
CA LEU A 186 10.79 2.10 14.86
C LEU A 186 11.32 3.43 15.37
N GLY A 187 11.19 4.45 14.50
CA GLY A 187 11.64 5.80 14.78
C GLY A 187 11.03 6.80 13.79
N GLY A 188 11.47 8.03 13.83
CA GLY A 188 10.96 9.08 12.95
C GLY A 188 9.84 9.91 13.59
N MET A 189 9.02 10.57 12.77
CA MET A 189 7.95 11.45 13.25
C MET A 189 6.61 10.71 13.28
N PRO A 190 6.00 10.54 14.48
CA PRO A 190 4.69 9.88 14.59
C PRO A 190 3.60 10.72 13.91
N LYS A 191 2.77 10.09 13.09
CA LYS A 191 1.61 10.76 12.49
C LYS A 191 0.57 11.14 13.55
N ARG A 192 -0.02 12.31 13.40
CA ARG A 192 -1.13 12.76 14.25
C ARG A 192 -2.36 11.86 14.02
N GLY A 193 -2.97 11.39 15.10
CA GLY A 193 -4.15 10.51 15.02
C GLY A 193 -3.88 9.04 14.71
N ASP A 194 -2.65 8.68 14.35
CA ASP A 194 -2.26 7.28 14.16
C ASP A 194 -2.19 6.55 15.50
N ARG A 195 -2.81 5.37 15.58
CA ARG A 195 -2.91 4.56 16.80
C ARG A 195 -2.48 3.13 16.57
N PHE A 196 -1.77 2.57 17.54
CA PHE A 196 -1.41 1.16 17.52
C PHE A 196 -2.61 0.29 17.93
N ASN A 197 -3.30 -0.28 16.93
CA ASN A 197 -4.53 -1.06 17.09
C ASN A 197 -4.35 -2.55 16.79
N LEU A 198 -3.16 -3.10 17.05
CA LEU A 198 -2.92 -4.54 16.93
C LEU A 198 -3.68 -5.30 18.03
N SER A 199 -4.21 -6.49 17.72
CA SER A 199 -4.86 -7.34 18.71
C SER A 199 -3.87 -7.85 19.76
N LYS A 200 -4.31 -8.00 21.02
CA LYS A 200 -3.45 -8.36 22.17
C LYS A 200 -2.73 -9.69 22.01
N ASN A 201 -3.33 -10.64 21.28
CA ASN A 201 -2.73 -11.96 21.02
C ASN A 201 -1.41 -11.92 20.24
N TYR A 202 -1.08 -10.81 19.59
CA TYR A 202 0.20 -10.62 18.88
C TYR A 202 1.28 -9.96 19.73
N TYR A 203 0.95 -9.37 20.88
CA TYR A 203 1.88 -8.54 21.66
C TYR A 203 3.10 -9.32 22.17
N HIS A 204 2.93 -10.57 22.54
CA HIS A 204 4.00 -11.43 23.07
C HIS A 204 5.11 -11.72 22.05
N ASN A 205 4.77 -11.65 20.76
CA ASN A 205 5.70 -11.90 19.65
C ASN A 205 6.55 -10.69 19.26
N ILE A 206 6.28 -9.49 19.84
CA ILE A 206 6.88 -8.24 19.37
C ILE A 206 7.71 -7.59 20.48
N ARG A 207 8.94 -7.23 20.14
CA ARG A 207 9.83 -6.37 20.93
C ARG A 207 10.11 -5.10 20.15
N GLY A 208 9.70 -3.94 20.69
CA GLY A 208 9.88 -2.64 20.08
C GLY A 208 11.23 -2.00 20.43
N PHE A 209 12.02 -1.68 19.42
CA PHE A 209 13.29 -0.96 19.55
C PHE A 209 13.07 0.46 19.02
N ILE A 210 12.86 1.41 19.95
CA ILE A 210 12.47 2.78 19.62
C ILE A 210 13.72 3.65 19.58
N PHE A 211 13.96 4.34 18.47
CA PHE A 211 15.14 5.17 18.29
C PHE A 211 14.84 6.60 17.77
N GLY A 212 15.83 7.49 17.91
CA GLY A 212 15.76 8.86 17.41
C GLY A 212 15.15 9.85 18.41
N VAL A 213 14.78 11.05 17.95
CA VAL A 213 14.40 12.16 18.83
C VAL A 213 12.92 12.17 19.27
N ASN A 214 12.03 11.63 18.47
CA ASN A 214 10.57 11.70 18.70
C ASN A 214 10.00 10.46 19.41
N GLN A 215 10.69 9.96 20.43
CA GLN A 215 10.34 8.69 21.07
C GLN A 215 9.09 8.72 21.96
N LYS A 216 8.77 9.89 22.56
CA LYS A 216 7.71 10.02 23.60
C LYS A 216 6.38 9.40 23.18
N LYS A 217 5.90 9.70 21.96
CA LYS A 217 4.61 9.19 21.46
C LYS A 217 4.64 7.68 21.27
N PHE A 218 5.70 7.14 20.65
CA PHE A 218 5.85 5.70 20.46
C PHE A 218 5.88 4.96 21.80
N ILE A 219 6.59 5.49 22.80
CA ILE A 219 6.65 4.92 24.15
C ILE A 219 5.26 4.91 24.80
N LEU A 220 4.53 6.02 24.75
CA LEU A 220 3.19 6.12 25.34
C LEU A 220 2.21 5.13 24.69
N ASP A 221 2.26 4.99 23.37
CA ASP A 221 1.36 4.12 22.61
C ASP A 221 1.67 2.62 22.83
N LEU A 222 2.93 2.25 23.10
CA LEU A 222 3.42 0.86 23.06
C LEU A 222 3.78 0.27 24.43
N LYS A 223 4.21 1.05 25.43
CA LYS A 223 4.76 0.56 26.72
C LYS A 223 3.84 -0.38 27.51
N LYS A 224 2.52 -0.25 27.35
CA LYS A 224 1.52 -1.12 28.00
C LYS A 224 1.09 -2.30 27.13
N LYS A 225 1.68 -2.45 25.95
CA LYS A 225 1.26 -3.44 24.94
C LYS A 225 2.37 -4.42 24.58
N ILE A 226 3.57 -3.93 24.37
CA ILE A 226 4.74 -4.74 24.01
C ILE A 226 5.96 -4.39 24.85
N LYS A 227 6.95 -5.28 24.93
CA LYS A 227 8.26 -4.96 25.53
C LYS A 227 8.99 -3.96 24.65
N ILE A 228 9.53 -2.88 25.23
CA ILE A 228 10.24 -1.83 24.48
C ILE A 228 11.63 -1.57 25.06
N LYS A 229 12.59 -1.27 24.17
CA LYS A 229 13.89 -0.68 24.50
C LYS A 229 14.06 0.63 23.75
N LYS A 230 14.81 1.57 24.34
CA LYS A 230 15.06 2.90 23.78
C LYS A 230 16.51 3.03 23.35
N PHE A 231 16.74 3.69 22.23
CA PHE A 231 18.08 3.92 21.69
C PHE A 231 18.21 5.34 21.17
N SER A 232 19.41 5.91 21.19
CA SER A 232 19.66 7.26 20.68
C SER A 232 19.49 7.36 19.15
N ASN A 233 19.89 6.32 18.44
CA ASN A 233 19.86 6.25 16.97
C ASN A 233 19.69 4.81 16.48
N LEU A 234 19.51 4.65 15.16
CA LEU A 234 19.33 3.35 14.52
C LEU A 234 20.54 2.44 14.69
N LYS A 235 21.76 2.95 14.62
CA LYS A 235 22.98 2.15 14.77
C LYS A 235 23.02 1.46 16.13
N ASN A 236 22.72 2.20 17.19
CA ASN A 236 22.68 1.65 18.55
C ASN A 236 21.52 0.67 18.77
N ALA A 237 20.44 0.78 17.98
CA ALA A 237 19.33 -0.16 18.05
C ALA A 237 19.58 -1.47 17.29
N LEU A 238 20.58 -1.49 16.41
CA LEU A 238 21.01 -2.68 15.64
C LEU A 238 22.12 -3.47 16.32
N ASN A 239 22.94 -2.81 17.15
CA ASN A 239 23.97 -3.43 17.99
C ASN A 239 23.37 -3.97 19.30
#